data_fa03e9456a0025193b03f834ec6b8fd2
#
_entry.id   fa03e9456a0025193b03f834ec6b8fd2
#
_cell.length_a   1.000
_cell.length_b   1.000
_cell.length_c   1.000
_cell.angle_alpha   90.00
_cell.angle_beta   90.00
_cell.angle_gamma   90.00
#
_symmetry.space_group_name_H-M   'P 1'
#
loop_
_entity.id
_entity.type
_entity.pdbx_description
1 polymer ?
#
loop_
_entity_poly.entity_id
_entity_poly.type
_entity_poly.pdbx_seq_one_letter_code
_entity_poly.pdbx_strand_id
1 'polypeptide(L)'
;MKAIVYTKYGPPEVLQLKEVEKPTPKDNEILIKNHATSVNYGDISTRNFKNIPLRDFHMPLPLLLPTRIAFGLRKPRKRILGSEFAGEIEEVGKNVKLFEKGDQVFGYLSMNMGAYAQYICISEDARVATKPANMNYEEAAVVPYGVIMALSLLRKVNIQPGQKVLVNGASGGIGSAAIQLAKYYGAEVTGVCGTPRLEFVRSLGADQVIDYTREDFTASSETYDLIFDILGKGSFSRCKGSLKENGCYLLASFKMKKLFQMLWTKIRGGKRVICALAFDKSEDLIFIKELVEAGKIKSIIDRSYPMEQAAEAHRYYEEGQHRGKVVITLDHNNKT
;
A
#
# COMPACT_ATOMS: atom_id res chain seq x y z
N MET A 1 11.86 13.56 -21.05
CA MET A 1 10.58 12.97 -20.63
C MET A 1 9.90 13.82 -19.57
N LYS A 2 8.57 13.75 -19.46
CA LYS A 2 7.86 14.43 -18.39
C LYS A 2 7.93 13.63 -17.06
N ALA A 3 8.06 14.33 -15.94
CA ALA A 3 7.99 13.76 -14.59
C ALA A 3 7.41 14.79 -13.60
N ILE A 4 6.80 14.30 -12.53
CA ILE A 4 6.31 15.14 -11.42
C ILE A 4 7.42 15.22 -10.39
N VAL A 5 7.98 16.42 -10.27
CA VAL A 5 9.15 16.69 -9.42
C VAL A 5 8.78 17.58 -8.25
N TYR A 6 9.30 17.27 -7.07
CA TYR A 6 9.24 18.16 -5.91
C TYR A 6 10.64 18.38 -5.33
N THR A 7 10.90 19.62 -4.89
CA THR A 7 12.21 20.04 -4.38
C THR A 7 12.20 20.45 -2.91
N LYS A 8 11.00 20.53 -2.34
CA LYS A 8 10.74 20.85 -0.93
C LYS A 8 9.59 20.01 -0.40
N TYR A 9 9.61 19.70 0.87
CA TYR A 9 8.49 19.08 1.56
C TYR A 9 7.33 20.07 1.69
N GLY A 10 6.10 19.60 1.62
CA GLY A 10 4.95 20.50 1.76
C GLY A 10 3.63 19.91 1.26
N PRO A 11 2.62 20.79 1.11
CA PRO A 11 1.30 20.42 0.60
C PRO A 11 1.36 20.00 -0.88
N PRO A 12 0.25 19.56 -1.48
CA PRO A 12 0.20 19.07 -2.88
C PRO A 12 0.84 19.99 -3.93
N GLU A 13 0.79 21.31 -3.72
CA GLU A 13 1.30 22.35 -4.62
C GLU A 13 2.84 22.31 -4.81
N VAL A 14 3.56 21.53 -4.01
CA VAL A 14 5.01 21.32 -4.22
C VAL A 14 5.30 20.40 -5.40
N LEU A 15 4.29 19.64 -5.87
CA LEU A 15 4.38 18.76 -7.02
C LEU A 15 4.30 19.59 -8.31
N GLN A 16 5.33 19.49 -9.14
CA GLN A 16 5.45 20.26 -10.38
C GLN A 16 5.76 19.32 -11.53
N LEU A 17 5.02 19.44 -12.61
CA LEU A 17 5.36 18.79 -13.87
C LEU A 17 6.60 19.44 -14.45
N LYS A 18 7.61 18.63 -14.78
CA LYS A 18 8.87 19.11 -15.39
C LYS A 18 9.35 18.16 -16.47
N GLU A 19 10.08 18.70 -17.42
CA GLU A 19 10.89 17.90 -18.31
C GLU A 19 12.19 17.52 -17.59
N VAL A 20 12.55 16.26 -17.68
CA VAL A 20 13.78 15.68 -17.16
C VAL A 20 14.40 14.76 -18.21
N GLU A 21 15.67 14.45 -18.06
CA GLU A 21 16.34 13.50 -18.92
C GLU A 21 15.69 12.11 -18.82
N LYS A 22 15.52 11.44 -19.97
CA LYS A 22 15.04 10.07 -20.02
C LYS A 22 16.18 9.16 -19.58
N PRO A 23 15.97 8.26 -18.59
CA PRO A 23 17.02 7.38 -18.13
C PRO A 23 17.35 6.32 -19.19
N THR A 24 18.60 5.85 -19.17
CA THR A 24 19.08 4.73 -19.98
C THR A 24 19.33 3.54 -19.07
N PRO A 25 18.87 2.33 -19.40
CA PRO A 25 19.05 1.17 -18.56
C PRO A 25 20.53 0.73 -18.52
N LYS A 26 20.99 0.36 -17.34
CA LYS A 26 22.29 -0.32 -17.18
C LYS A 26 22.19 -1.78 -17.61
N ASP A 27 23.32 -2.47 -17.56
CA ASP A 27 23.45 -3.86 -18.03
C ASP A 27 22.40 -4.84 -17.46
N ASN A 28 21.99 -4.66 -16.20
CA ASN A 28 21.00 -5.51 -15.50
C ASN A 28 19.67 -4.79 -15.25
N GLU A 29 19.42 -3.69 -15.93
CA GLU A 29 18.20 -2.89 -15.74
C GLU A 29 17.27 -3.00 -16.96
N ILE A 30 16.01 -2.81 -16.70
CA ILE A 30 14.96 -2.66 -17.70
C ILE A 30 14.45 -1.21 -17.70
N LEU A 31 14.23 -0.65 -18.88
CA LEU A 31 13.59 0.64 -19.07
C LEU A 31 12.11 0.40 -19.34
N ILE A 32 11.28 0.90 -18.44
CA ILE A 32 9.83 0.76 -18.53
C ILE A 32 9.22 2.08 -18.98
N LYS A 33 8.43 2.03 -20.04
CA LYS A 33 7.49 3.06 -20.45
C LYS A 33 6.29 2.97 -19.54
N ASN A 34 6.22 3.85 -18.55
CA ASN A 34 5.23 3.81 -17.49
C ASN A 34 3.89 4.41 -17.96
N HIS A 35 2.81 3.68 -17.84
CA HIS A 35 1.47 4.12 -18.28
C HIS A 35 0.58 4.58 -17.13
N ALA A 36 0.76 4.01 -15.93
CA ALA A 36 -0.03 4.35 -14.77
C ALA A 36 0.76 4.17 -13.46
N THR A 37 0.44 4.99 -12.49
CA THR A 37 0.92 4.94 -11.12
C THR A 37 -0.21 5.25 -10.14
N SER A 38 -0.05 4.91 -8.87
CA SER A 38 -1.05 5.20 -7.84
C SER A 38 -0.68 6.38 -6.97
N VAL A 39 -1.68 6.95 -6.31
CA VAL A 39 -1.48 7.80 -5.12
C VAL A 39 -1.78 6.95 -3.90
N ASN A 40 -0.80 6.79 -3.03
CA ASN A 40 -0.98 6.03 -1.78
C ASN A 40 -0.43 6.78 -0.56
N TYR A 41 -0.68 6.23 0.63
CA TYR A 41 -0.26 6.86 1.89
C TYR A 41 1.27 7.06 1.98
N GLY A 42 2.06 6.17 1.37
CA GLY A 42 3.52 6.30 1.33
C GLY A 42 3.97 7.54 0.56
N ASP A 43 3.34 7.82 -0.58
CA ASP A 43 3.62 9.00 -1.41
C ASP A 43 3.26 10.30 -0.66
N ILE A 44 2.07 10.35 -0.05
CA ILE A 44 1.60 11.48 0.75
C ILE A 44 2.55 11.74 1.93
N SER A 45 2.88 10.69 2.67
CA SER A 45 3.76 10.78 3.84
C SER A 45 5.17 11.22 3.45
N THR A 46 5.69 10.73 2.33
CA THR A 46 7.02 11.10 1.83
C THR A 46 7.04 12.56 1.35
N ARG A 47 6.00 13.00 0.61
CA ARG A 47 5.88 14.40 0.19
C ARG A 47 5.88 15.37 1.37
N ASN A 48 5.19 15.02 2.44
CA ASN A 48 5.00 15.87 3.62
C ASN A 48 5.89 15.49 4.82
N PHE A 49 6.89 14.66 4.62
CA PHE A 49 7.64 13.96 5.66
C PHE A 49 8.19 14.87 6.77
N LYS A 50 8.71 16.04 6.41
CA LYS A 50 9.27 17.01 7.37
C LYS A 50 8.21 17.59 8.31
N ASN A 51 6.99 17.73 7.82
CA ASN A 51 5.90 18.41 8.51
C ASN A 51 5.03 17.46 9.35
N ILE A 52 5.30 16.14 9.31
CA ILE A 52 4.58 15.17 10.14
C ILE A 52 5.02 15.36 11.59
N PRO A 53 4.09 15.72 12.50
CA PRO A 53 4.42 15.83 13.92
C PRO A 53 4.92 14.49 14.48
N LEU A 54 5.86 14.51 15.42
CA LEU A 54 6.39 13.30 16.05
C LEU A 54 5.29 12.43 16.69
N ARG A 55 4.24 13.07 17.22
CA ARG A 55 3.08 12.34 17.79
C ARG A 55 2.32 11.51 16.77
N ASP A 56 2.34 11.92 15.49
CA ASP A 56 1.61 11.28 14.37
C ASP A 56 2.51 10.31 13.58
N PHE A 57 3.75 10.16 14.00
CA PHE A 57 4.68 9.19 13.42
C PHE A 57 4.38 7.78 13.95
N HIS A 58 3.90 6.93 13.07
CA HIS A 58 3.46 5.56 13.41
C HIS A 58 4.58 4.52 13.28
N MET A 59 5.81 4.89 13.68
CA MET A 59 6.94 3.96 13.76
C MET A 59 7.76 4.20 15.03
N PRO A 60 8.54 3.19 15.49
CA PRO A 60 9.45 3.33 16.61
C PRO A 60 10.46 4.47 16.43
N LEU A 61 10.66 5.30 17.45
CA LEU A 61 11.56 6.45 17.41
C LEU A 61 12.99 6.15 16.91
N PRO A 62 13.62 5.01 17.25
CA PRO A 62 14.96 4.68 16.74
C PRO A 62 15.02 4.57 15.21
N LEU A 63 13.90 4.25 14.54
CA LEU A 63 13.82 4.15 13.08
C LEU A 63 13.59 5.51 12.41
N LEU A 64 13.18 6.53 13.17
CA LEU A 64 12.86 7.84 12.64
C LEU A 64 14.10 8.56 12.07
N LEU A 65 15.22 8.55 12.79
CA LEU A 65 16.43 9.24 12.34
C LEU A 65 17.03 8.62 11.08
N PRO A 66 17.25 7.30 10.98
CA PRO A 66 17.65 6.66 9.73
C PRO A 66 16.71 6.96 8.56
N THR A 67 15.40 6.92 8.79
CA THR A 67 14.40 7.24 7.79
C THR A 67 14.50 8.70 7.32
N ARG A 68 14.70 9.65 8.25
CA ARG A 68 14.90 11.06 7.92
C ARG A 68 16.19 11.29 7.12
N ILE A 69 17.25 10.56 7.41
CA ILE A 69 18.50 10.63 6.64
C ILE A 69 18.26 10.07 5.22
N ALA A 70 17.56 8.97 5.10
CA ALA A 70 17.26 8.32 3.82
C ALA A 70 16.40 9.22 2.90
N PHE A 71 15.35 9.83 3.43
CA PHE A 71 14.48 10.73 2.66
C PHE A 71 15.04 12.15 2.51
N GLY A 72 15.93 12.58 3.41
CA GLY A 72 16.57 13.90 3.41
C GLY A 72 16.08 14.81 4.53
N LEU A 73 17.00 15.33 5.32
CA LEU A 73 16.71 16.12 6.53
C LEU A 73 16.10 17.51 6.24
N ARG A 74 16.58 18.18 5.19
CA ARG A 74 16.18 19.56 4.88
C ARG A 74 15.36 19.65 3.60
N LYS A 75 15.70 18.86 2.60
CA LYS A 75 15.06 18.77 1.29
C LYS A 75 14.98 17.32 0.84
N PRO A 76 14.00 16.95 -0.01
CA PRO A 76 13.87 15.60 -0.52
C PRO A 76 15.13 15.14 -1.26
N ARG A 77 15.63 13.95 -0.95
CA ARG A 77 16.65 13.28 -1.74
C ARG A 77 16.05 12.62 -3.00
N LYS A 78 14.90 11.99 -2.84
CA LYS A 78 14.11 11.46 -3.95
C LYS A 78 13.19 12.56 -4.43
N ARG A 79 13.42 13.08 -5.63
CA ARG A 79 12.69 14.23 -6.17
C ARG A 79 11.45 13.86 -6.97
N ILE A 80 11.29 12.58 -7.29
CA ILE A 80 10.14 12.03 -8.00
C ILE A 80 9.52 10.98 -7.06
N LEU A 81 8.24 11.14 -6.77
CA LEU A 81 7.45 10.22 -5.96
C LEU A 81 6.92 9.05 -6.81
N GLY A 82 5.96 8.31 -6.27
CA GLY A 82 5.34 7.15 -6.89
C GLY A 82 6.07 5.87 -6.54
N SER A 83 5.39 5.01 -5.83
CA SER A 83 5.94 3.73 -5.37
C SER A 83 5.40 2.52 -6.13
N GLU A 84 4.34 2.69 -6.91
CA GLU A 84 3.71 1.65 -7.72
C GLU A 84 3.69 2.08 -9.19
N PHE A 85 3.73 1.12 -10.09
CA PHE A 85 3.69 1.39 -11.53
C PHE A 85 3.07 0.22 -12.31
N ALA A 86 2.59 0.54 -13.50
CA ALA A 86 2.34 -0.44 -14.55
C ALA A 86 2.66 0.17 -15.91
N GLY A 87 3.36 -0.58 -16.74
CA GLY A 87 3.87 -0.11 -18.03
C GLY A 87 4.35 -1.24 -18.93
N GLU A 88 5.06 -0.85 -19.97
CA GLU A 88 5.64 -1.75 -20.97
C GLU A 88 7.15 -1.58 -21.02
N ILE A 89 7.88 -2.66 -21.14
CA ILE A 89 9.33 -2.63 -21.28
C ILE A 89 9.70 -2.09 -22.66
N GLU A 90 10.37 -0.96 -22.70
CA GLU A 90 10.83 -0.33 -23.94
C GLU A 90 12.22 -0.79 -24.35
N GLU A 91 13.10 -1.03 -23.36
CA GLU A 91 14.48 -1.45 -23.60
C GLU A 91 14.99 -2.30 -22.41
N VAL A 92 15.87 -3.24 -22.70
CA VAL A 92 16.53 -4.11 -21.70
C VAL A 92 18.04 -3.99 -21.78
N GLY A 93 18.70 -4.01 -20.62
CA GLY A 93 20.14 -4.07 -20.53
C GLY A 93 20.68 -5.42 -21.03
N LYS A 94 21.95 -5.46 -21.46
CA LYS A 94 22.57 -6.62 -22.14
C LYS A 94 22.62 -7.90 -21.30
N ASN A 95 22.52 -7.81 -19.98
CA ASN A 95 22.59 -8.96 -19.06
C ASN A 95 21.20 -9.38 -18.55
N VAL A 96 20.12 -8.68 -18.91
CA VAL A 96 18.74 -9.00 -18.52
C VAL A 96 18.33 -10.34 -19.13
N LYS A 97 17.69 -11.19 -18.33
CA LYS A 97 17.27 -12.56 -18.71
C LYS A 97 15.81 -12.85 -18.42
N LEU A 98 15.19 -12.11 -17.50
CA LEU A 98 13.84 -12.38 -17.01
C LEU A 98 12.75 -11.70 -17.83
N PHE A 99 13.12 -10.70 -18.62
CA PHE A 99 12.18 -9.86 -19.36
C PHE A 99 12.69 -9.53 -20.74
N GLU A 100 11.77 -9.24 -21.65
CA GLU A 100 12.07 -8.77 -23.00
C GLU A 100 11.32 -7.48 -23.35
N LYS A 101 11.77 -6.82 -24.41
CA LYS A 101 11.08 -5.61 -24.93
C LYS A 101 9.65 -5.96 -25.36
N GLY A 102 8.69 -5.15 -24.93
CA GLY A 102 7.25 -5.32 -25.18
C GLY A 102 6.53 -6.03 -24.05
N ASP A 103 7.23 -6.58 -23.05
CA ASP A 103 6.58 -7.17 -21.88
C ASP A 103 5.79 -6.11 -21.13
N GLN A 104 4.52 -6.42 -20.85
CA GLN A 104 3.69 -5.61 -19.97
C GLN A 104 3.95 -5.98 -18.53
N VAL A 105 4.32 -5.02 -17.72
CA VAL A 105 4.78 -5.24 -16.33
C VAL A 105 4.07 -4.34 -15.35
N PHE A 106 4.04 -4.79 -14.11
CA PHE A 106 3.61 -4.00 -12.96
C PHE A 106 4.56 -4.23 -11.79
N GLY A 107 4.62 -3.29 -10.86
CA GLY A 107 5.57 -3.45 -9.77
C GLY A 107 5.49 -2.44 -8.64
N TYR A 108 6.39 -2.63 -7.68
CA TYR A 108 6.47 -1.85 -6.46
C TYR A 108 7.89 -1.38 -6.17
N LEU A 109 8.12 -0.09 -6.21
CA LEU A 109 9.43 0.54 -5.98
C LEU A 109 9.75 0.75 -4.49
N SER A 110 8.78 0.55 -3.61
CA SER A 110 8.96 0.75 -2.17
C SER A 110 9.50 2.16 -1.86
N MET A 111 10.54 2.24 -1.02
CA MET A 111 11.20 3.51 -0.66
C MET A 111 12.07 4.11 -1.78
N ASN A 112 12.31 3.39 -2.87
CA ASN A 112 13.07 3.94 -4.00
C ASN A 112 12.29 5.02 -4.74
N MET A 113 10.94 4.91 -4.79
CA MET A 113 10.08 5.86 -5.47
C MET A 113 10.46 6.04 -6.95
N GLY A 114 9.85 6.96 -7.65
CA GLY A 114 10.23 7.31 -9.03
C GLY A 114 9.15 7.05 -10.07
N ALA A 115 8.01 6.44 -9.69
CA ALA A 115 6.97 6.09 -10.66
C ALA A 115 6.14 7.28 -11.17
N TYR A 116 6.29 8.47 -10.60
CA TYR A 116 5.66 9.69 -11.14
C TYR A 116 6.44 10.27 -12.33
N ALA A 117 6.85 9.40 -13.24
CA ALA A 117 7.59 9.73 -14.44
C ALA A 117 7.18 8.83 -15.60
N GLN A 118 7.26 9.36 -16.83
CA GLN A 118 6.92 8.62 -18.04
C GLN A 118 7.80 7.38 -18.27
N TYR A 119 9.03 7.40 -17.76
CA TYR A 119 9.98 6.28 -17.86
C TYR A 119 10.68 6.06 -16.55
N ILE A 120 10.90 4.78 -16.23
CA ILE A 120 11.65 4.34 -15.04
C ILE A 120 12.64 3.24 -15.43
N CYS A 121 13.85 3.29 -14.86
CA CYS A 121 14.81 2.19 -14.93
C CYS A 121 14.85 1.47 -13.59
N ILE A 122 14.76 0.14 -13.62
CA ILE A 122 14.86 -0.72 -12.45
C ILE A 122 15.65 -1.98 -12.78
N SER A 123 16.29 -2.60 -11.79
CA SER A 123 16.90 -3.92 -11.95
C SER A 123 15.82 -4.96 -12.28
N GLU A 124 16.14 -5.95 -13.11
CA GLU A 124 15.25 -7.08 -13.38
C GLU A 124 14.90 -7.88 -12.11
N ASP A 125 15.79 -7.87 -11.09
CA ASP A 125 15.58 -8.52 -9.79
C ASP A 125 14.72 -7.67 -8.82
N ALA A 126 14.30 -6.46 -9.25
CA ALA A 126 13.42 -5.63 -8.45
C ALA A 126 12.02 -6.26 -8.31
N ARG A 127 11.15 -5.64 -7.53
CA ARG A 127 9.77 -6.10 -7.39
C ARG A 127 8.96 -5.73 -8.62
N VAL A 128 9.14 -6.49 -9.67
CA VAL A 128 8.47 -6.38 -10.96
C VAL A 128 8.03 -7.76 -11.42
N ALA A 129 6.86 -7.83 -12.03
CA ALA A 129 6.33 -9.05 -12.64
C ALA A 129 5.54 -8.69 -13.90
N THR A 130 5.27 -9.67 -14.75
CA THR A 130 4.36 -9.49 -15.88
C THR A 130 2.97 -9.11 -15.38
N LYS A 131 2.37 -8.11 -16.02
CA LYS A 131 1.04 -7.60 -15.67
C LYS A 131 -0.02 -8.71 -15.77
N PRO A 132 -0.98 -8.80 -14.81
CA PRO A 132 -2.11 -9.73 -14.96
C PRO A 132 -2.84 -9.52 -16.28
N ALA A 133 -3.14 -10.61 -16.99
CA ALA A 133 -3.74 -10.58 -18.32
C ALA A 133 -5.15 -9.96 -18.33
N ASN A 134 -5.87 -10.09 -17.23
CA ASN A 134 -7.23 -9.59 -17.03
C ASN A 134 -7.32 -8.17 -16.47
N MET A 135 -6.21 -7.42 -16.45
CA MET A 135 -6.16 -6.02 -15.99
C MET A 135 -5.58 -5.10 -17.06
N ASN A 136 -6.09 -3.87 -17.13
CA ASN A 136 -5.43 -2.77 -17.82
C ASN A 136 -4.28 -2.19 -16.94
N TYR A 137 -3.54 -1.19 -17.45
CA TYR A 137 -2.41 -0.61 -16.71
C TYR A 137 -2.83 0.14 -15.44
N GLU A 138 -3.96 0.84 -15.47
CA GLU A 138 -4.47 1.58 -14.32
C GLU A 138 -4.85 0.62 -13.18
N GLU A 139 -5.55 -0.45 -13.51
CA GLU A 139 -5.95 -1.49 -12.57
C GLU A 139 -4.73 -2.21 -11.97
N ALA A 140 -3.74 -2.53 -12.80
CA ALA A 140 -2.52 -3.21 -12.35
C ALA A 140 -1.63 -2.30 -11.47
N ALA A 141 -1.54 -1.00 -11.79
CA ALA A 141 -0.72 -0.05 -11.05
C ALA A 141 -1.16 0.18 -9.60
N VAL A 142 -2.38 -0.16 -9.22
CA VAL A 142 -2.93 0.09 -7.87
C VAL A 142 -2.96 -1.15 -6.97
N VAL A 143 -2.51 -2.29 -7.49
CA VAL A 143 -2.51 -3.57 -6.77
C VAL A 143 -1.33 -3.72 -5.81
N PRO A 144 -0.07 -3.45 -6.21
CA PRO A 144 1.12 -3.94 -5.52
C PRO A 144 1.20 -3.51 -4.05
N TYR A 145 1.15 -2.22 -3.76
CA TYR A 145 1.36 -1.69 -2.41
C TYR A 145 0.41 -2.31 -1.38
N GLY A 146 -0.89 -2.23 -1.65
CA GLY A 146 -1.89 -2.68 -0.69
C GLY A 146 -1.82 -4.18 -0.44
N VAL A 147 -1.66 -4.97 -1.52
CA VAL A 147 -1.69 -6.43 -1.43
C VAL A 147 -0.39 -7.00 -0.85
N ILE A 148 0.78 -6.48 -1.26
CA ILE A 148 2.08 -6.88 -0.69
C ILE A 148 2.09 -6.62 0.83
N MET A 149 1.67 -5.41 1.25
CA MET A 149 1.64 -5.06 2.67
C MET A 149 0.69 -5.97 3.46
N ALA A 150 -0.52 -6.16 2.98
CA ALA A 150 -1.51 -7.02 3.64
C ALA A 150 -1.03 -8.48 3.69
N LEU A 151 -0.52 -9.03 2.58
CA LEU A 151 -0.02 -10.39 2.46
C LEU A 151 1.14 -10.66 3.44
N SER A 152 2.13 -9.76 3.46
CA SER A 152 3.29 -9.88 4.36
C SER A 152 2.88 -9.88 5.84
N LEU A 153 1.88 -9.07 6.21
CA LEU A 153 1.39 -8.97 7.57
C LEU A 153 0.51 -10.17 7.95
N LEU A 154 -0.42 -10.57 7.09
CA LEU A 154 -1.33 -11.70 7.36
C LEU A 154 -0.60 -13.04 7.43
N ARG A 155 0.48 -13.23 6.69
CA ARG A 155 1.35 -14.43 6.82
C ARG A 155 1.97 -14.59 8.23
N LYS A 156 2.03 -13.52 9.06
CA LYS A 156 2.52 -13.62 10.45
C LYS A 156 1.54 -14.28 11.40
N VAL A 157 0.28 -14.41 11.02
CA VAL A 157 -0.81 -14.90 11.88
C VAL A 157 -1.43 -16.21 11.40
N ASN A 158 -1.08 -16.68 10.21
CA ASN A 158 -1.52 -17.96 9.64
C ASN A 158 -3.03 -18.20 9.76
N ILE A 159 -3.81 -17.38 9.05
CA ILE A 159 -5.29 -17.44 9.04
C ILE A 159 -5.75 -18.83 8.59
N GLN A 160 -6.70 -19.41 9.32
CA GLN A 160 -7.32 -20.69 9.01
C GLN A 160 -8.76 -20.48 8.51
N PRO A 161 -9.28 -21.36 7.64
CA PRO A 161 -10.68 -21.33 7.22
C PRO A 161 -11.64 -21.33 8.43
N GLY A 162 -12.71 -20.53 8.34
CA GLY A 162 -13.71 -20.37 9.39
C GLY A 162 -13.31 -19.46 10.56
N GLN A 163 -12.09 -18.93 10.58
CA GLN A 163 -11.71 -17.94 11.59
C GLN A 163 -12.43 -16.60 11.35
N LYS A 164 -12.81 -15.93 12.45
CA LYS A 164 -13.38 -14.57 12.42
C LYS A 164 -12.26 -13.53 12.44
N VAL A 165 -12.19 -12.72 11.39
CA VAL A 165 -11.17 -11.68 11.20
C VAL A 165 -11.84 -10.30 11.15
N LEU A 166 -11.44 -9.40 12.05
CA LEU A 166 -11.83 -8.01 11.98
C LEU A 166 -10.70 -7.17 11.39
N VAL A 167 -11.01 -6.36 10.36
CA VAL A 167 -10.08 -5.43 9.71
C VAL A 167 -10.45 -4.00 10.07
N ASN A 168 -9.68 -3.37 10.96
CA ASN A 168 -9.85 -1.97 11.33
C ASN A 168 -9.08 -1.04 10.39
N GLY A 169 -9.81 -0.19 9.67
CA GLY A 169 -9.31 0.59 8.53
C GLY A 169 -9.52 -0.12 7.19
N ALA A 170 -10.64 -0.85 7.09
CA ALA A 170 -11.03 -1.73 5.99
C ALA A 170 -11.05 -1.07 4.61
N SER A 171 -11.35 0.22 4.52
CA SER A 171 -11.46 0.96 3.26
C SER A 171 -10.15 1.53 2.72
N GLY A 172 -9.06 1.46 3.49
CA GLY A 172 -7.74 1.93 3.05
C GLY A 172 -7.04 0.96 2.09
N GLY A 173 -5.90 1.37 1.52
CA GLY A 173 -5.14 0.55 0.55
C GLY A 173 -4.77 -0.84 1.06
N ILE A 174 -4.26 -0.93 2.30
CA ILE A 174 -3.93 -2.21 2.95
C ILE A 174 -5.21 -2.94 3.40
N GLY A 175 -6.21 -2.20 3.91
CA GLY A 175 -7.45 -2.78 4.43
C GLY A 175 -8.29 -3.47 3.37
N SER A 176 -8.44 -2.84 2.22
CA SER A 176 -9.16 -3.41 1.08
C SER A 176 -8.51 -4.70 0.56
N ALA A 177 -7.19 -4.76 0.58
CA ALA A 177 -6.45 -5.97 0.24
C ALA A 177 -6.56 -7.04 1.34
N ALA A 178 -6.49 -6.63 2.62
CA ALA A 178 -6.60 -7.55 3.76
C ALA A 178 -7.95 -8.26 3.80
N ILE A 179 -9.06 -7.58 3.48
CA ILE A 179 -10.37 -8.22 3.37
C ILE A 179 -10.32 -9.35 2.33
N GLN A 180 -9.89 -9.04 1.12
CA GLN A 180 -9.87 -9.99 0.01
C GLN A 180 -8.93 -11.18 0.29
N LEU A 181 -7.75 -10.93 0.86
CA LEU A 181 -6.84 -12.00 1.27
C LEU A 181 -7.40 -12.86 2.41
N ALA A 182 -8.04 -12.26 3.43
CA ALA A 182 -8.67 -13.01 4.49
C ALA A 182 -9.82 -13.88 3.94
N LYS A 183 -10.62 -13.37 3.01
CA LYS A 183 -11.63 -14.16 2.28
C LYS A 183 -11.00 -15.29 1.47
N TYR A 184 -9.90 -15.03 0.78
CA TYR A 184 -9.16 -16.06 0.04
C TYR A 184 -8.68 -17.20 0.97
N TYR A 185 -8.27 -16.86 2.21
CA TYR A 185 -7.91 -17.86 3.23
C TYR A 185 -9.13 -18.52 3.90
N GLY A 186 -10.35 -18.22 3.48
CA GLY A 186 -11.58 -18.84 4.00
C GLY A 186 -12.08 -18.27 5.31
N ALA A 187 -11.66 -17.06 5.71
CA ALA A 187 -12.12 -16.41 6.93
C ALA A 187 -13.53 -15.79 6.77
N GLU A 188 -14.22 -15.64 7.90
CA GLU A 188 -15.37 -14.75 8.07
C GLU A 188 -14.84 -13.36 8.41
N VAL A 189 -15.13 -12.36 7.55
CA VAL A 189 -14.46 -11.04 7.61
C VAL A 189 -15.43 -9.94 8.01
N THR A 190 -15.10 -9.22 9.07
CA THR A 190 -15.75 -7.97 9.48
C THR A 190 -14.86 -6.79 9.14
N GLY A 191 -15.36 -5.86 8.32
CA GLY A 191 -14.65 -4.63 7.97
C GLY A 191 -15.13 -3.44 8.79
N VAL A 192 -14.19 -2.64 9.36
CA VAL A 192 -14.51 -1.40 10.07
C VAL A 192 -14.09 -0.20 9.22
N CYS A 193 -15.05 0.67 8.89
CA CYS A 193 -14.84 1.89 8.10
C CYS A 193 -15.83 2.98 8.46
N GLY A 194 -15.74 4.16 7.85
CA GLY A 194 -16.72 5.24 8.02
C GLY A 194 -17.89 5.10 7.05
N THR A 195 -19.02 5.74 7.40
CA THR A 195 -20.31 5.69 6.68
C THR A 195 -20.20 5.73 5.15
N PRO A 196 -19.45 6.66 4.52
CA PRO A 196 -19.42 6.78 3.05
C PRO A 196 -18.82 5.56 2.33
N ARG A 197 -18.19 4.61 3.07
CA ARG A 197 -17.42 3.50 2.49
C ARG A 197 -17.97 2.12 2.84
N LEU A 198 -19.14 2.04 3.46
CA LEU A 198 -19.74 0.77 3.86
C LEU A 198 -19.97 -0.14 2.65
N GLU A 199 -20.60 0.38 1.58
CA GLU A 199 -20.86 -0.38 0.36
C GLU A 199 -19.57 -0.81 -0.35
N PHE A 200 -18.55 0.09 -0.38
CA PHE A 200 -17.24 -0.25 -0.91
C PHE A 200 -16.62 -1.45 -0.17
N VAL A 201 -16.65 -1.45 1.17
CA VAL A 201 -16.09 -2.53 1.98
C VAL A 201 -16.89 -3.83 1.79
N ARG A 202 -18.22 -3.78 1.65
CA ARG A 202 -19.04 -4.94 1.30
C ARG A 202 -18.69 -5.52 -0.07
N SER A 203 -18.47 -4.66 -1.07
CA SER A 203 -18.12 -5.10 -2.44
C SER A 203 -16.76 -5.81 -2.52
N LEU A 204 -15.89 -5.63 -1.51
CA LEU A 204 -14.63 -6.36 -1.37
C LEU A 204 -14.79 -7.78 -0.83
N GLY A 205 -16.01 -8.16 -0.41
CA GLY A 205 -16.32 -9.48 0.14
C GLY A 205 -16.36 -9.54 1.67
N ALA A 206 -16.41 -8.42 2.39
CA ALA A 206 -16.63 -8.43 3.83
C ALA A 206 -18.04 -8.98 4.14
N ASP A 207 -18.11 -9.97 5.05
CA ASP A 207 -19.37 -10.59 5.48
C ASP A 207 -20.18 -9.63 6.36
N GLN A 208 -19.47 -8.83 7.16
CA GLN A 208 -20.07 -7.78 7.99
C GLN A 208 -19.29 -6.47 7.86
N VAL A 209 -19.97 -5.34 8.05
CA VAL A 209 -19.35 -4.02 8.01
C VAL A 209 -19.86 -3.19 9.17
N ILE A 210 -18.92 -2.64 9.95
CA ILE A 210 -19.16 -1.79 11.11
C ILE A 210 -18.81 -0.34 10.77
N ASP A 211 -19.76 0.57 11.02
CA ASP A 211 -19.55 2.00 10.91
C ASP A 211 -19.02 2.56 12.21
N TYR A 212 -17.72 2.85 12.28
CA TYR A 212 -17.08 3.37 13.49
C TYR A 212 -17.60 4.75 13.93
N THR A 213 -18.34 5.44 13.06
CA THR A 213 -18.94 6.75 13.40
C THR A 213 -20.23 6.61 14.21
N ARG A 214 -20.81 5.40 14.21
CA ARG A 214 -22.10 5.10 14.86
C ARG A 214 -21.97 4.08 15.97
N GLU A 215 -21.03 3.14 15.83
CA GLU A 215 -20.88 2.06 16.80
C GLU A 215 -19.40 1.71 17.06
N ASP A 216 -19.14 1.24 18.26
CA ASP A 216 -17.82 0.79 18.69
C ASP A 216 -17.82 -0.76 18.72
N PHE A 217 -17.07 -1.38 17.82
CA PHE A 217 -16.97 -2.85 17.77
C PHE A 217 -16.48 -3.46 19.08
N THR A 218 -15.78 -2.67 19.94
CA THR A 218 -15.30 -3.18 21.24
C THR A 218 -16.40 -3.23 22.30
N ALA A 219 -17.56 -2.65 22.05
CA ALA A 219 -18.74 -2.70 22.90
C ALA A 219 -19.68 -3.86 22.53
N SER A 220 -19.45 -4.51 21.39
CA SER A 220 -20.20 -5.70 20.96
C SER A 220 -19.77 -6.94 21.72
N SER A 221 -20.67 -7.94 21.81
CA SER A 221 -20.37 -9.29 22.31
C SER A 221 -19.61 -10.16 21.32
N GLU A 222 -19.45 -9.71 20.06
CA GLU A 222 -18.72 -10.45 19.04
C GLU A 222 -17.24 -10.58 19.38
N THR A 223 -16.68 -11.76 19.09
CA THR A 223 -15.27 -12.05 19.35
C THR A 223 -14.58 -12.58 18.09
N TYR A 224 -13.31 -12.21 17.93
CA TYR A 224 -12.52 -12.44 16.74
C TYR A 224 -11.27 -13.26 17.05
N ASP A 225 -10.88 -14.12 16.12
CA ASP A 225 -9.59 -14.83 16.15
C ASP A 225 -8.44 -13.87 15.84
N LEU A 226 -8.70 -12.91 14.93
CA LEU A 226 -7.76 -11.87 14.54
C LEU A 226 -8.45 -10.49 14.50
N ILE A 227 -7.86 -9.52 15.16
CA ILE A 227 -8.14 -8.09 14.92
C ILE A 227 -6.91 -7.49 14.24
N PHE A 228 -7.05 -7.09 12.98
CA PHE A 228 -6.02 -6.43 12.21
C PHE A 228 -6.23 -4.91 12.23
N ASP A 229 -5.46 -4.20 13.06
CA ASP A 229 -5.50 -2.74 13.18
C ASP A 229 -4.41 -2.10 12.30
N ILE A 230 -4.82 -1.60 11.15
CA ILE A 230 -3.93 -1.00 10.15
C ILE A 230 -3.50 0.39 10.58
N LEU A 231 -4.39 1.15 11.18
CA LEU A 231 -4.16 2.54 11.55
C LEU A 231 -3.30 2.70 12.82
N GLY A 232 -3.19 1.65 13.64
CA GLY A 232 -2.47 1.68 14.91
C GLY A 232 -3.09 2.60 15.96
N LYS A 233 -4.30 3.13 15.69
CA LYS A 233 -5.04 4.02 16.60
C LYS A 233 -5.77 3.27 17.72
N GLY A 234 -6.01 1.99 17.54
CA GLY A 234 -6.66 1.14 18.53
C GLY A 234 -5.79 0.85 19.76
N SER A 235 -6.43 0.37 20.82
CA SER A 235 -5.79 -0.03 22.05
C SER A 235 -6.05 -1.52 22.33
N PHE A 236 -5.00 -2.29 22.54
CA PHE A 236 -5.15 -3.70 22.91
C PHE A 236 -6.03 -3.89 24.16
N SER A 237 -5.92 -2.99 25.16
CA SER A 237 -6.76 -3.06 26.36
C SER A 237 -8.25 -2.95 26.06
N ARG A 238 -8.64 -2.11 25.08
CA ARG A 238 -10.03 -2.00 24.63
C ARG A 238 -10.44 -3.19 23.76
N CYS A 239 -9.57 -3.60 22.84
CA CYS A 239 -9.85 -4.70 21.91
C CYS A 239 -9.75 -6.09 22.56
N LYS A 240 -9.15 -6.20 23.75
CA LYS A 240 -8.93 -7.48 24.42
C LYS A 240 -10.24 -8.24 24.70
N GLY A 241 -11.33 -7.53 25.01
CA GLY A 241 -12.68 -8.13 25.20
C GLY A 241 -13.19 -8.78 23.91
N SER A 242 -12.94 -8.17 22.77
CA SER A 242 -13.37 -8.64 21.44
C SER A 242 -12.43 -9.69 20.82
N LEU A 243 -11.40 -10.15 21.51
CA LEU A 243 -10.57 -11.25 21.06
C LEU A 243 -11.02 -12.57 21.72
N LYS A 244 -11.10 -13.64 20.94
CA LYS A 244 -11.27 -15.01 21.46
C LYS A 244 -10.08 -15.41 22.32
N GLU A 245 -10.20 -16.52 23.07
CA GLU A 245 -9.07 -17.16 23.71
C GLU A 245 -7.99 -17.48 22.65
N ASN A 246 -6.73 -17.12 22.95
CA ASN A 246 -5.61 -17.20 22.00
C ASN A 246 -5.71 -16.29 20.74
N GLY A 247 -6.68 -15.38 20.69
CA GLY A 247 -6.85 -14.44 19.59
C GLY A 247 -5.67 -13.46 19.46
N CYS A 248 -5.49 -12.93 18.27
CA CYS A 248 -4.36 -12.08 17.91
C CYS A 248 -4.80 -10.64 17.57
N TYR A 249 -4.08 -9.65 18.11
CA TYR A 249 -4.17 -8.24 17.74
C TYR A 249 -2.95 -7.88 16.92
N LEU A 250 -3.11 -7.83 15.59
CA LEU A 250 -2.05 -7.53 14.63
C LEU A 250 -2.03 -6.03 14.31
N LEU A 251 -0.85 -5.43 14.35
CA LEU A 251 -0.62 -4.01 14.12
C LEU A 251 0.30 -3.80 12.91
N ALA A 252 -0.20 -3.09 11.88
CA ALA A 252 0.60 -2.60 10.75
C ALA A 252 1.37 -1.31 11.09
N SER A 253 0.86 -0.51 12.02
CA SER A 253 1.45 0.74 12.49
C SER A 253 1.55 0.71 14.01
N PHE A 254 2.74 0.99 14.56
CA PHE A 254 2.95 0.87 16.01
C PHE A 254 4.09 1.77 16.51
N LYS A 255 4.00 2.14 17.79
CA LYS A 255 5.03 2.86 18.55
C LYS A 255 5.72 1.93 19.54
N MET A 256 6.83 2.38 20.16
CA MET A 256 7.62 1.58 21.11
C MET A 256 6.77 0.90 22.20
N LYS A 257 5.77 1.58 22.76
CA LYS A 257 4.86 1.00 23.77
C LYS A 257 4.20 -0.32 23.32
N LYS A 258 3.87 -0.43 22.04
CA LYS A 258 3.26 -1.63 21.48
C LYS A 258 4.25 -2.79 21.36
N LEU A 259 5.53 -2.53 21.15
CA LEU A 259 6.58 -3.56 21.17
C LEU A 259 6.74 -4.18 22.56
N PHE A 260 6.75 -3.36 23.62
CA PHE A 260 6.74 -3.89 24.99
C PHE A 260 5.49 -4.72 25.27
N GLN A 261 4.34 -4.28 24.77
CA GLN A 261 3.09 -5.02 24.90
C GLN A 261 3.13 -6.36 24.16
N MET A 262 3.74 -6.41 22.98
CA MET A 262 3.98 -7.65 22.22
C MET A 262 4.83 -8.64 23.04
N LEU A 263 5.96 -8.18 23.59
CA LEU A 263 6.83 -9.02 24.42
C LEU A 263 6.10 -9.54 25.67
N TRP A 264 5.38 -8.67 26.35
CA TRP A 264 4.63 -9.03 27.54
C TRP A 264 3.53 -10.07 27.24
N THR A 265 2.75 -9.89 26.17
CA THR A 265 1.71 -10.85 25.80
C THR A 265 2.29 -12.19 25.34
N LYS A 266 3.48 -12.18 24.71
CA LYS A 266 4.20 -13.42 24.33
C LYS A 266 4.59 -14.26 25.52
N ILE A 267 5.05 -13.62 26.60
CA ILE A 267 5.47 -14.31 27.84
C ILE A 267 4.26 -14.84 28.61
N ARG A 268 3.17 -14.06 28.67
CA ARG A 268 1.99 -14.38 29.46
C ARG A 268 1.11 -15.47 28.84
N GLY A 269 1.20 -15.69 27.53
CA GLY A 269 0.32 -16.60 26.80
C GLY A 269 -1.10 -16.06 26.60
N GLY A 270 -1.95 -16.83 25.93
CA GLY A 270 -3.34 -16.46 25.61
C GLY A 270 -3.41 -15.40 24.50
N LYS A 271 -4.20 -14.35 24.69
CA LYS A 271 -4.39 -13.28 23.69
C LYS A 271 -3.09 -12.53 23.40
N ARG A 272 -2.70 -12.43 22.14
CA ARG A 272 -1.37 -11.93 21.72
C ARG A 272 -1.45 -10.61 20.98
N VAL A 273 -0.41 -9.79 21.13
CA VAL A 273 -0.15 -8.61 20.28
C VAL A 273 1.00 -8.95 19.33
N ILE A 274 0.83 -8.69 18.06
CA ILE A 274 1.88 -8.80 17.04
C ILE A 274 2.07 -7.43 16.40
N CYS A 275 3.27 -6.87 16.55
CA CYS A 275 3.74 -5.70 15.82
C CYS A 275 4.61 -6.20 14.67
N ALA A 276 4.22 -5.97 13.44
CA ALA A 276 4.97 -6.45 12.29
C ALA A 276 5.25 -5.32 11.29
N LEU A 277 6.46 -5.32 10.77
CA LEU A 277 6.80 -4.58 9.56
C LEU A 277 6.56 -5.50 8.37
N ALA A 278 5.98 -4.94 7.33
CA ALA A 278 5.85 -5.64 6.07
C ALA A 278 7.23 -5.71 5.39
N PHE A 279 7.64 -6.91 5.05
CA PHE A 279 8.79 -7.17 4.21
C PHE A 279 8.28 -7.74 2.89
N ASP A 280 8.63 -7.10 1.83
CA ASP A 280 8.21 -7.42 0.48
C ASP A 280 9.28 -8.26 -0.24
N LYS A 281 8.84 -9.28 -0.96
CA LYS A 281 9.67 -10.14 -1.80
C LYS A 281 9.20 -10.04 -3.25
N SER A 282 10.11 -10.23 -4.19
CA SER A 282 9.76 -10.24 -5.63
C SER A 282 8.75 -11.34 -5.96
N GLU A 283 8.89 -12.51 -5.33
CA GLU A 283 7.98 -13.66 -5.47
C GLU A 283 6.53 -13.35 -5.08
N ASP A 284 6.32 -12.37 -4.19
CA ASP A 284 4.98 -11.97 -3.76
C ASP A 284 4.16 -11.38 -4.91
N LEU A 285 4.79 -10.68 -5.87
CA LEU A 285 4.09 -10.14 -7.04
C LEU A 285 3.60 -11.23 -7.99
N ILE A 286 4.35 -12.32 -8.14
CA ILE A 286 3.94 -13.48 -8.97
C ILE A 286 2.69 -14.10 -8.34
N PHE A 287 2.72 -14.37 -7.03
CA PHE A 287 1.56 -14.89 -6.31
C PHE A 287 0.35 -13.95 -6.37
N ILE A 288 0.58 -12.63 -6.26
CA ILE A 288 -0.48 -11.62 -6.37
C ILE A 288 -1.09 -11.63 -7.78
N LYS A 289 -0.27 -11.74 -8.82
CA LYS A 289 -0.74 -11.89 -10.20
C LYS A 289 -1.67 -13.08 -10.33
N GLU A 290 -1.28 -14.25 -9.83
CA GLU A 290 -2.11 -15.46 -9.84
C GLU A 290 -3.46 -15.25 -9.15
N LEU A 291 -3.48 -14.60 -7.98
CA LEU A 291 -4.71 -14.28 -7.27
C LEU A 291 -5.62 -13.32 -8.04
N VAL A 292 -5.04 -12.35 -8.73
CA VAL A 292 -5.77 -11.41 -9.59
C VAL A 292 -6.36 -12.14 -10.79
N GLU A 293 -5.59 -12.94 -11.49
CA GLU A 293 -6.04 -13.71 -12.66
C GLU A 293 -7.12 -14.73 -12.30
N ALA A 294 -7.04 -15.29 -11.08
CA ALA A 294 -8.09 -16.16 -10.52
C ALA A 294 -9.31 -15.40 -9.96
N GLY A 295 -9.37 -14.07 -10.10
CA GLY A 295 -10.47 -13.23 -9.61
C GLY A 295 -10.61 -13.17 -8.09
N LYS A 296 -9.59 -13.58 -7.33
CA LYS A 296 -9.56 -13.55 -5.86
C LYS A 296 -9.22 -12.17 -5.30
N ILE A 297 -8.52 -11.36 -6.09
CA ILE A 297 -8.19 -9.97 -5.78
C ILE A 297 -8.66 -9.09 -6.93
N LYS A 298 -9.38 -8.03 -6.60
CA LYS A 298 -9.87 -7.01 -7.53
C LYS A 298 -9.29 -5.67 -7.16
N SER A 299 -8.92 -4.87 -8.14
CA SER A 299 -8.63 -3.45 -7.95
C SER A 299 -9.90 -2.65 -8.20
N ILE A 300 -10.18 -1.70 -7.31
CA ILE A 300 -11.32 -0.80 -7.47
C ILE A 300 -10.75 0.61 -7.53
N ILE A 301 -10.76 1.18 -8.73
CA ILE A 301 -10.35 2.56 -8.97
C ILE A 301 -11.54 3.46 -8.68
N ASP A 302 -11.31 4.50 -7.89
CA ASP A 302 -12.31 5.52 -7.62
C ASP A 302 -12.19 6.68 -8.62
N ARG A 303 -10.96 7.11 -8.88
CA ARG A 303 -10.70 8.21 -9.80
C ARG A 303 -9.32 8.14 -10.42
N SER A 304 -9.24 8.49 -11.71
CA SER A 304 -7.98 8.67 -12.45
C SER A 304 -7.75 10.14 -12.78
N TYR A 305 -6.50 10.56 -12.69
CA TYR A 305 -6.05 11.92 -13.00
C TYR A 305 -4.91 11.86 -14.01
N PRO A 306 -4.86 12.74 -15.00
CA PRO A 306 -3.66 12.88 -15.82
C PRO A 306 -2.49 13.41 -14.97
N MET A 307 -1.24 13.14 -15.38
CA MET A 307 -0.06 13.52 -14.60
C MET A 307 0.03 15.04 -14.35
N GLU A 308 -0.52 15.85 -15.21
CA GLU A 308 -0.61 17.31 -15.06
C GLU A 308 -1.42 17.71 -13.80
N GLN A 309 -2.33 16.86 -13.37
CA GLN A 309 -3.20 17.05 -12.20
C GLN A 309 -2.74 16.26 -10.97
N ALA A 310 -1.47 15.89 -10.89
CA ALA A 310 -0.97 15.10 -9.76
C ALA A 310 -1.15 15.79 -8.39
N ALA A 311 -1.05 17.12 -8.34
CA ALA A 311 -1.34 17.86 -7.11
C ALA A 311 -2.81 17.71 -6.68
N GLU A 312 -3.73 17.72 -7.65
CA GLU A 312 -5.17 17.51 -7.42
C GLU A 312 -5.46 16.08 -6.95
N ALA A 313 -4.83 15.08 -7.59
CA ALA A 313 -4.93 13.68 -7.17
C ALA A 313 -4.49 13.49 -5.70
N HIS A 314 -3.40 14.14 -5.29
CA HIS A 314 -2.92 14.13 -3.91
C HIS A 314 -3.91 14.82 -2.95
N ARG A 315 -4.47 15.98 -3.32
CA ARG A 315 -5.46 16.70 -2.52
C ARG A 315 -6.72 15.87 -2.33
N TYR A 316 -7.23 15.29 -3.40
CA TYR A 316 -8.38 14.39 -3.34
C TYR A 316 -8.15 13.18 -2.42
N TYR A 317 -6.94 12.58 -2.50
CA TYR A 317 -6.59 11.48 -1.60
C TYR A 317 -6.55 11.92 -0.12
N GLU A 318 -5.99 13.11 0.18
CA GLU A 318 -5.88 13.66 1.54
C GLU A 318 -7.22 14.05 2.15
N GLU A 319 -8.20 14.46 1.36
CA GLU A 319 -9.58 14.69 1.80
C GLU A 319 -10.21 13.42 2.38
N GLY A 320 -9.68 12.26 2.02
CA GLY A 320 -10.07 10.98 2.58
C GLY A 320 -11.50 10.55 2.22
N GLN A 321 -12.09 11.06 1.15
CA GLN A 321 -13.44 10.72 0.70
C GLN A 321 -13.47 9.63 -0.39
N HIS A 322 -12.31 9.28 -0.96
CA HIS A 322 -12.18 8.28 -2.01
C HIS A 322 -12.73 6.91 -1.59
N ARG A 323 -13.40 6.21 -2.52
CA ARG A 323 -14.04 4.90 -2.34
C ARG A 323 -13.33 3.81 -3.14
N GLY A 324 -12.02 3.89 -3.22
CA GLY A 324 -11.17 3.02 -4.01
C GLY A 324 -9.77 3.59 -4.13
N LYS A 325 -9.09 3.24 -5.19
CA LYS A 325 -7.73 3.70 -5.48
C LYS A 325 -7.77 4.97 -6.32
N VAL A 326 -6.78 5.82 -6.13
CA VAL A 326 -6.54 7.02 -6.94
C VAL A 326 -5.36 6.75 -7.85
N VAL A 327 -5.57 6.96 -9.14
CA VAL A 327 -4.59 6.69 -10.21
C VAL A 327 -4.07 7.99 -10.79
N ILE A 328 -2.82 8.02 -11.21
CA ILE A 328 -2.25 9.02 -12.09
C ILE A 328 -1.89 8.32 -13.40
N THR A 329 -2.49 8.75 -14.52
CA THR A 329 -2.18 8.28 -15.86
C THR A 329 -1.04 9.08 -16.47
N LEU A 330 -0.19 8.39 -17.21
CA LEU A 330 1.03 8.95 -17.81
C LEU A 330 0.90 8.88 -19.34
N ASP A 331 0.39 9.94 -19.94
CA ASP A 331 0.24 10.02 -21.39
C ASP A 331 1.61 10.19 -22.08
N HIS A 332 1.84 9.43 -23.14
CA HIS A 332 3.02 9.47 -23.99
C HIS A 332 2.76 10.20 -25.32
N ASN A 333 1.53 10.62 -25.58
CA ASN A 333 1.21 11.37 -26.78
C ASN A 333 1.73 12.81 -26.63
N ASN A 334 2.91 13.08 -27.15
CA ASN A 334 3.36 14.44 -27.43
C ASN A 334 2.47 15.02 -28.55
N LYS A 335 1.30 15.54 -28.21
CA LYS A 335 0.68 16.55 -29.09
C LYS A 335 1.46 17.82 -28.85
N THR A 336 2.53 18.03 -29.64
CA THR A 336 3.13 19.33 -29.91
C THR A 336 2.09 20.22 -30.62
#